data_f2708f32c96a9a08b3904c2b451ed311
#
_entry.id   f2708f32c96a9a08b3904c2b451ed311
#
_cell.length_a   1.000
_cell.length_b   1.000
_cell.length_c   1.000
_cell.angle_alpha   90.00
_cell.angle_beta   90.00
_cell.angle_gamma   90.00
#
_symmetry.space_group_name_H-M   'P 1'
#
loop_
_entity.id
_entity.type
_entity.pdbx_description
1 polymer ?
#
loop_
_entity_poly.entity_id
_entity_poly.type
_entity_poly.pdbx_seq_one_letter_code
_entity_poly.pdbx_strand_id
1 'polypeptide(L)'
;AGFGQIAANYAAAFSSMPIEDLHFVYLLRQKYMQEFGSNVTSVPVRRINKFFPFTLPKVDVWHAVNQQRKLLRIAGGTKFIFTIHDFNFLTEKKPWKAKMYLRRMQNKVNKAAVVTTISHYVADVIRQHIDLKGKEIRVIYNGVERIDMLEGTQPSFATGRPFFFTIGQIRRKK
;
A
#
# COMPACT_ATOMS: atom_id res chain seq x y z
N ALA A 1 2.79 4.53 11.21
CA ALA A 1 2.54 5.34 10.05
C ALA A 1 1.71 4.57 9.02
N GLY A 2 0.82 5.23 8.27
CA GLY A 2 -0.31 4.72 7.53
C GLY A 2 -0.15 3.44 6.70
N PHE A 3 0.99 3.21 6.05
CA PHE A 3 1.18 1.98 5.25
C PHE A 3 1.27 0.70 6.09
N GLY A 4 1.74 0.78 7.33
CA GLY A 4 1.73 -0.36 8.25
C GLY A 4 0.30 -0.74 8.65
N GLN A 5 -0.52 0.26 8.94
CA GLN A 5 -1.93 0.05 9.29
C GLN A 5 -2.73 -0.55 8.12
N ILE A 6 -2.51 -0.06 6.90
CA ILE A 6 -3.14 -0.62 5.70
C ILE A 6 -2.77 -2.11 5.53
N ALA A 7 -1.49 -2.47 5.70
CA ALA A 7 -1.07 -3.85 5.59
C ALA A 7 -1.67 -4.74 6.71
N ALA A 8 -1.79 -4.21 7.93
CA ALA A 8 -2.43 -4.92 9.04
C ALA A 8 -3.93 -5.12 8.79
N ASN A 9 -4.63 -4.10 8.31
CA ASN A 9 -6.04 -4.18 7.99
C ASN A 9 -6.31 -5.18 6.84
N TYR A 10 -5.46 -5.22 5.82
CA TYR A 10 -5.55 -6.24 4.78
C TYR A 10 -5.34 -7.65 5.36
N ALA A 11 -4.35 -7.83 6.24
CA ALA A 11 -4.11 -9.13 6.86
C ALA A 11 -5.32 -9.57 7.70
N ALA A 12 -5.88 -8.68 8.51
CA ALA A 12 -7.07 -8.97 9.30
C ALA A 12 -8.27 -9.32 8.41
N ALA A 13 -8.54 -8.53 7.36
CA ALA A 13 -9.64 -8.78 6.44
C ALA A 13 -9.49 -10.13 5.72
N PHE A 14 -8.31 -10.44 5.20
CA PHE A 14 -8.09 -11.70 4.51
C PHE A 14 -8.11 -12.92 5.44
N SER A 15 -7.68 -12.75 6.71
CA SER A 15 -7.76 -13.83 7.70
C SER A 15 -9.20 -14.15 8.13
N SER A 16 -10.11 -13.18 8.01
CA SER A 16 -11.53 -13.36 8.35
C SER A 16 -12.40 -13.83 7.18
N MET A 17 -11.87 -13.80 5.95
CA MET A 17 -12.62 -14.25 4.78
C MET A 17 -12.48 -15.76 4.61
N PRO A 18 -13.59 -16.52 4.48
CA PRO A 18 -13.57 -17.92 4.13
C PRO A 18 -13.29 -18.07 2.63
N ILE A 19 -12.02 -17.95 2.23
CA ILE A 19 -11.60 -18.10 0.84
C ILE A 19 -10.82 -19.40 0.76
N GLU A 20 -11.49 -20.48 0.40
CA GLU A 20 -10.94 -21.85 0.40
C GLU A 20 -9.77 -22.03 -0.58
N ASP A 21 -9.75 -21.27 -1.70
CA ASP A 21 -8.78 -21.44 -2.78
C ASP A 21 -7.61 -20.46 -2.73
N LEU A 22 -7.51 -19.56 -1.73
CA LEU A 22 -6.47 -18.55 -1.65
C LEU A 22 -5.56 -18.72 -0.42
N HIS A 23 -4.27 -18.86 -0.68
CA HIS A 23 -3.25 -18.88 0.35
C HIS A 23 -2.50 -17.53 0.37
N PHE A 24 -2.60 -16.81 1.50
CA PHE A 24 -1.96 -15.52 1.66
C PHE A 24 -0.57 -15.63 2.28
N VAL A 25 0.42 -15.06 1.60
CA VAL A 25 1.80 -14.99 2.07
C VAL A 25 2.21 -13.53 2.29
N TYR A 26 2.52 -13.18 3.52
CA TYR A 26 2.96 -11.83 3.88
C TYR A 26 4.46 -11.74 3.98
N LEU A 27 5.06 -10.86 3.21
CA LEU A 27 6.48 -10.56 3.28
C LEU A 27 6.73 -9.41 4.27
N LEU A 28 7.19 -9.75 5.45
CA LEU A 28 7.33 -8.83 6.57
C LEU A 28 8.81 -8.64 6.96
N ARG A 29 9.10 -7.51 7.61
CA ARG A 29 10.38 -7.40 8.34
C ARG A 29 10.28 -8.26 9.60
N GLN A 30 11.41 -8.85 10.03
CA GLN A 30 11.49 -9.73 11.20
C GLN A 30 10.73 -9.19 12.43
N LYS A 31 10.83 -7.90 12.71
CA LYS A 31 10.20 -7.25 13.86
C LYS A 31 8.65 -7.21 13.83
N TYR A 32 8.04 -7.50 12.68
CA TYR A 32 6.57 -7.48 12.51
C TYR A 32 5.97 -8.88 12.33
N MET A 33 6.77 -9.93 12.50
CA MET A 33 6.32 -11.30 12.26
C MET A 33 5.22 -11.76 13.21
N GLN A 34 5.17 -11.20 14.40
CA GLN A 34 4.19 -11.57 15.44
C GLN A 34 2.91 -10.71 15.39
N GLU A 35 2.86 -9.66 14.55
CA GLU A 35 1.74 -8.73 14.51
C GLU A 35 0.53 -9.25 13.68
N PHE A 36 0.68 -10.37 12.98
CA PHE A 36 -0.27 -10.80 11.94
C PHE A 36 -0.93 -12.16 12.21
N GLY A 37 -1.10 -12.57 13.45
CA GLY A 37 -1.85 -13.77 13.82
C GLY A 37 -1.34 -15.08 13.17
N SER A 38 -1.93 -16.21 13.56
CA SER A 38 -1.52 -17.54 13.08
C SER A 38 -2.12 -17.96 11.73
N ASN A 39 -3.17 -17.27 11.27
CA ASN A 39 -3.93 -17.67 10.07
C ASN A 39 -3.31 -17.20 8.74
N VAL A 40 -2.18 -16.51 8.78
CA VAL A 40 -1.46 -16.04 7.59
C VAL A 40 -0.03 -16.53 7.59
N THR A 41 0.45 -17.00 6.44
CA THR A 41 1.85 -17.37 6.30
C THR A 41 2.71 -16.11 6.24
N SER A 42 3.51 -15.89 7.27
CA SER A 42 4.44 -14.77 7.34
C SER A 42 5.87 -15.19 7.00
N VAL A 43 6.49 -14.52 6.04
CA VAL A 43 7.86 -14.78 5.58
C VAL A 43 8.74 -13.57 5.83
N PRO A 44 9.88 -13.73 6.53
CA PRO A 44 10.77 -12.61 6.80
C PRO A 44 11.51 -12.15 5.55
N VAL A 45 11.43 -10.84 5.24
CA VAL A 45 12.22 -10.23 4.17
C VAL A 45 13.60 -9.89 4.70
N ARG A 46 14.62 -10.57 4.19
CA ARG A 46 16.03 -10.36 4.48
C ARG A 46 16.71 -9.53 3.40
N ARG A 47 17.86 -8.93 3.71
CA ARG A 47 18.64 -8.17 2.71
C ARG A 47 19.06 -9.03 1.52
N ILE A 48 19.32 -10.30 1.74
CA ILE A 48 19.70 -11.28 0.73
C ILE A 48 18.64 -11.48 -0.36
N ASN A 49 17.35 -11.36 -0.02
CA ASN A 49 16.27 -11.54 -0.99
C ASN A 49 16.28 -10.53 -2.15
N LYS A 50 17.07 -9.43 -2.03
CA LYS A 50 17.26 -8.47 -3.13
C LYS A 50 18.15 -9.03 -4.23
N PHE A 51 19.10 -9.87 -3.87
CA PHE A 51 20.09 -10.45 -4.77
C PHE A 51 19.66 -11.85 -5.21
N PHE A 52 19.02 -12.58 -4.31
CA PHE A 52 18.59 -13.97 -4.49
C PHE A 52 17.07 -14.07 -4.32
N PRO A 53 16.28 -13.63 -5.32
CA PRO A 53 14.81 -13.63 -5.24
C PRO A 53 14.22 -15.05 -5.20
N PHE A 54 14.95 -16.06 -5.65
CA PHE A 54 14.55 -17.47 -5.57
C PHE A 54 14.45 -18.00 -4.13
N THR A 55 14.95 -17.26 -3.14
CA THR A 55 14.77 -17.58 -1.71
C THR A 55 13.41 -17.11 -1.16
N LEU A 56 12.60 -16.46 -1.99
CA LEU A 56 11.23 -16.09 -1.66
C LEU A 56 10.28 -17.20 -2.17
N PRO A 57 9.13 -17.39 -1.51
CA PRO A 57 8.15 -18.34 -1.97
C PRO A 57 7.66 -17.98 -3.38
N LYS A 58 7.42 -19.00 -4.20
CA LYS A 58 6.71 -18.83 -5.46
C LYS A 58 5.26 -18.51 -5.16
N VAL A 59 4.72 -17.52 -5.85
CA VAL A 59 3.33 -17.08 -5.73
C VAL A 59 2.76 -16.79 -7.11
N ASP A 60 1.48 -17.04 -7.29
CA ASP A 60 0.79 -16.77 -8.56
C ASP A 60 0.54 -15.27 -8.74
N VAL A 61 0.27 -14.58 -7.63
CA VAL A 61 0.01 -13.15 -7.60
C VAL A 61 0.91 -12.47 -6.58
N TRP A 62 1.57 -11.41 -7.02
CA TRP A 62 2.38 -10.54 -6.16
C TRP A 62 1.73 -9.18 -6.08
N HIS A 63 1.30 -8.76 -4.89
CA HIS A 63 0.72 -7.45 -4.66
C HIS A 63 1.69 -6.52 -3.93
N ALA A 64 2.16 -5.45 -4.60
CA ALA A 64 2.86 -4.35 -3.96
C ALA A 64 1.84 -3.31 -3.49
N VAL A 65 1.46 -3.39 -2.23
CA VAL A 65 0.43 -2.54 -1.59
C VAL A 65 0.80 -1.07 -1.46
N ASN A 66 2.03 -0.67 -1.82
CA ASN A 66 2.44 0.73 -1.88
C ASN A 66 3.61 0.96 -2.86
N GLN A 67 3.74 2.22 -3.32
CA GLN A 67 4.74 2.61 -4.30
C GLN A 67 6.17 2.70 -3.78
N GLN A 68 6.38 2.79 -2.46
CA GLN A 68 7.72 3.02 -1.89
C GLN A 68 8.58 1.76 -1.83
N ARG A 69 7.96 0.58 -1.79
CA ARG A 69 8.69 -0.68 -1.74
C ARG A 69 9.54 -0.88 -2.99
N LYS A 70 10.81 -1.27 -2.78
CA LYS A 70 11.63 -1.75 -3.88
C LYS A 70 10.98 -3.01 -4.43
N LEU A 71 10.80 -3.06 -5.73
CA LEU A 71 10.34 -4.27 -6.39
C LEU A 71 11.41 -5.34 -6.20
N LEU A 72 11.07 -6.41 -5.52
CA LEU A 72 11.87 -7.63 -5.54
C LEU A 72 11.72 -8.24 -6.95
N ARG A 73 12.72 -8.97 -7.42
CA ARG A 73 12.57 -9.72 -8.66
C ARG A 73 11.42 -10.70 -8.49
N ILE A 74 10.41 -10.55 -9.32
CA ILE A 74 9.25 -11.45 -9.34
C ILE A 74 9.62 -12.63 -10.24
N ALA A 75 9.30 -13.85 -9.79
CA ALA A 75 9.51 -15.04 -10.58
C ALA A 75 8.70 -15.00 -11.88
N GLY A 76 9.20 -15.65 -12.95
CA GLY A 76 8.45 -15.76 -14.20
C GLY A 76 7.09 -16.44 -13.95
N GLY A 77 6.05 -15.96 -14.62
CA GLY A 77 4.67 -16.43 -14.47
C GLY A 77 3.85 -15.75 -13.39
N THR A 78 4.48 -15.10 -12.41
CA THR A 78 3.77 -14.38 -11.35
C THR A 78 3.10 -13.10 -11.89
N LYS A 79 1.81 -12.94 -11.67
CA LYS A 79 1.06 -11.70 -11.99
C LYS A 79 1.37 -10.63 -10.94
N PHE A 80 1.74 -9.43 -11.40
CA PHE A 80 2.10 -8.33 -10.51
C PHE A 80 0.96 -7.30 -10.42
N ILE A 81 0.47 -7.05 -9.20
CA ILE A 81 -0.48 -5.97 -8.89
C ILE A 81 0.30 -4.85 -8.20
N PHE A 82 0.11 -3.63 -8.67
CA PHE A 82 0.81 -2.46 -8.15
C PHE A 82 -0.15 -1.36 -7.71
N THR A 83 -0.18 -1.07 -6.40
CA THR A 83 -1.00 0.01 -5.84
C THR A 83 -0.19 1.29 -5.69
N ILE A 84 -0.75 2.39 -6.19
CA ILE A 84 -0.20 3.75 -6.09
C ILE A 84 -1.13 4.57 -5.19
N HIS A 85 -0.58 5.10 -4.09
CA HIS A 85 -1.36 5.87 -3.11
C HIS A 85 -1.31 7.38 -3.36
N ASP A 86 -0.15 7.91 -3.73
CA ASP A 86 0.06 9.36 -3.87
C ASP A 86 1.24 9.70 -4.78
N PHE A 87 1.31 10.99 -5.11
CA PHE A 87 2.42 11.63 -5.81
C PHE A 87 3.04 12.78 -4.99
N ASN A 88 2.92 12.75 -3.67
CA ASN A 88 3.43 13.82 -2.78
C ASN A 88 4.90 14.16 -3.04
N PHE A 89 5.68 13.19 -3.49
CA PHE A 89 7.09 13.42 -3.85
C PHE A 89 7.29 14.46 -4.97
N LEU A 90 6.29 14.72 -5.81
CA LEU A 90 6.36 15.74 -6.86
C LEU A 90 6.53 17.15 -6.26
N THR A 91 5.86 17.41 -5.14
CA THR A 91 5.91 18.70 -4.45
C THR A 91 6.92 18.72 -3.30
N GLU A 92 7.16 17.58 -2.65
CA GLU A 92 8.02 17.48 -1.46
C GLU A 92 9.50 17.27 -1.78
N LYS A 93 9.85 16.81 -2.96
CA LYS A 93 11.23 16.47 -3.32
C LYS A 93 11.81 17.43 -4.35
N LYS A 94 13.15 17.55 -4.35
CA LYS A 94 13.87 18.27 -5.40
C LYS A 94 13.54 17.67 -6.78
N PRO A 95 13.49 18.46 -7.87
CA PRO A 95 13.05 18.02 -9.19
C PRO A 95 13.76 16.74 -9.69
N TRP A 96 15.08 16.64 -9.51
CA TRP A 96 15.82 15.46 -9.93
C TRP A 96 15.43 14.18 -9.16
N LYS A 97 15.08 14.31 -7.84
CA LYS A 97 14.58 13.19 -7.05
C LYS A 97 13.17 12.80 -7.49
N ALA A 98 12.31 13.78 -7.75
CA ALA A 98 10.96 13.54 -8.26
C ALA A 98 11.02 12.76 -9.59
N LYS A 99 11.87 13.19 -10.53
CA LYS A 99 12.10 12.50 -11.81
C LYS A 99 12.59 11.05 -11.62
N MET A 100 13.49 10.84 -10.67
CA MET A 100 13.94 9.48 -10.31
C MET A 100 12.80 8.60 -9.76
N TYR A 101 11.91 9.16 -8.90
CA TYR A 101 10.76 8.44 -8.39
C TYR A 101 9.75 8.11 -9.49
N LEU A 102 9.44 9.05 -10.37
CA LEU A 102 8.59 8.82 -11.55
C LEU A 102 9.13 7.67 -12.41
N ARG A 103 10.43 7.69 -12.75
CA ARG A 103 11.07 6.62 -13.52
C ARG A 103 10.95 5.25 -12.85
N ARG A 104 11.15 5.19 -11.51
CA ARG A 104 10.97 3.96 -10.74
C ARG A 104 9.53 3.47 -10.76
N MET A 105 8.57 4.40 -10.65
CA MET A 105 7.15 4.09 -10.72
C MET A 105 6.76 3.58 -12.10
N GLN A 106 7.20 4.25 -13.16
CA GLN A 106 7.01 3.82 -14.55
C GLN A 106 7.52 2.38 -14.77
N ASN A 107 8.72 2.07 -14.28
CA ASN A 107 9.27 0.71 -14.38
C ASN A 107 8.42 -0.36 -13.69
N LYS A 108 7.75 -0.01 -12.59
CA LYS A 108 6.81 -0.91 -11.91
C LYS A 108 5.51 -1.05 -12.69
N VAL A 109 4.94 0.06 -13.17
CA VAL A 109 3.75 0.04 -14.02
C VAL A 109 3.97 -0.78 -15.28
N ASN A 110 5.14 -0.67 -15.91
CA ASN A 110 5.48 -1.48 -17.09
C ASN A 110 5.40 -2.99 -16.80
N LYS A 111 5.74 -3.42 -15.59
CA LYS A 111 5.73 -4.83 -15.16
C LYS A 111 4.40 -5.27 -14.58
N ALA A 112 3.55 -4.33 -14.15
CA ALA A 112 2.28 -4.67 -13.53
C ALA A 112 1.30 -5.27 -14.54
N ALA A 113 0.63 -6.33 -14.15
CA ALA A 113 -0.55 -6.85 -14.84
C ALA A 113 -1.75 -5.96 -14.57
N VAL A 114 -1.86 -5.45 -13.32
CA VAL A 114 -2.94 -4.56 -12.89
C VAL A 114 -2.33 -3.40 -12.11
N VAL A 115 -2.80 -2.19 -12.39
CA VAL A 115 -2.49 -0.98 -11.62
C VAL A 115 -3.72 -0.59 -10.81
N THR A 116 -3.54 -0.43 -9.51
CA THR A 116 -4.61 0.02 -8.62
C THR A 116 -4.25 1.34 -7.95
N THR A 117 -5.25 2.10 -7.54
CA THR A 117 -5.08 3.33 -6.77
C THR A 117 -6.22 3.52 -5.79
N ILE A 118 -6.03 4.45 -4.84
CA ILE A 118 -6.94 4.65 -3.72
C ILE A 118 -8.03 5.72 -3.96
N SER A 119 -7.99 6.44 -5.08
CA SER A 119 -8.98 7.46 -5.41
C SER A 119 -8.94 7.84 -6.89
N HIS A 120 -10.04 8.41 -7.39
CA HIS A 120 -10.11 8.96 -8.74
C HIS A 120 -9.11 10.10 -8.94
N TYR A 121 -8.92 10.96 -7.93
CA TYR A 121 -7.90 12.01 -7.97
C TYR A 121 -6.50 11.45 -8.27
N VAL A 122 -6.08 10.40 -7.56
CA VAL A 122 -4.77 9.79 -7.81
C VAL A 122 -4.74 9.09 -9.17
N ALA A 123 -5.85 8.52 -9.64
CA ALA A 123 -5.94 7.94 -10.99
C ALA A 123 -5.67 8.98 -12.07
N ASP A 124 -6.20 10.19 -11.92
CA ASP A 124 -5.97 11.29 -12.86
C ASP A 124 -4.51 11.78 -12.84
N VAL A 125 -3.91 11.87 -11.65
CA VAL A 125 -2.49 12.19 -11.51
C VAL A 125 -1.61 11.10 -12.14
N ILE A 126 -1.98 9.82 -12.03
CA ILE A 126 -1.27 8.72 -12.71
C ILE A 126 -1.31 8.94 -14.21
N ARG A 127 -2.49 9.21 -14.81
CA ARG A 127 -2.65 9.43 -16.26
C ARG A 127 -1.82 10.61 -16.78
N GLN A 128 -1.62 11.65 -15.94
CA GLN A 128 -0.81 12.82 -16.29
C GLN A 128 0.69 12.55 -16.31
N HIS A 129 1.18 11.63 -15.48
CA HIS A 129 2.61 11.48 -15.23
C HIS A 129 3.20 10.11 -15.62
N ILE A 130 2.35 9.12 -15.86
CA ILE A 130 2.76 7.72 -16.10
C ILE A 130 2.14 7.22 -17.41
N ASP A 131 2.97 6.67 -18.26
CA ASP A 131 2.50 5.96 -19.44
C ASP A 131 1.98 4.57 -19.04
N LEU A 132 0.69 4.39 -19.14
CA LEU A 132 0.01 3.14 -18.79
C LEU A 132 0.12 2.07 -19.86
N LYS A 133 0.54 2.41 -21.08
CA LYS A 133 0.61 1.46 -22.21
C LYS A 133 -0.69 0.69 -22.44
N GLY A 134 -1.81 1.38 -22.37
CA GLY A 134 -3.15 0.82 -22.54
C GLY A 134 -3.71 0.04 -21.34
N LYS A 135 -2.99 0.01 -20.22
CA LYS A 135 -3.49 -0.66 -19.00
C LYS A 135 -4.57 0.16 -18.33
N GLU A 136 -5.59 -0.54 -17.83
CA GLU A 136 -6.62 0.04 -17.00
C GLU A 136 -6.11 0.32 -15.58
N ILE A 137 -6.59 1.42 -14.99
CA ILE A 137 -6.42 1.72 -13.57
C ILE A 137 -7.70 1.32 -12.84
N ARG A 138 -7.57 0.49 -11.81
CA ARG A 138 -8.68 0.18 -10.92
C ARG A 138 -8.61 1.05 -9.66
N VAL A 139 -9.66 1.80 -9.40
CA VAL A 139 -9.81 2.59 -8.18
C VAL A 139 -10.41 1.71 -7.10
N ILE A 140 -9.65 1.51 -6.02
CA ILE A 140 -10.08 0.74 -4.84
C ILE A 140 -9.81 1.64 -3.63
N TYR A 141 -10.88 2.20 -3.07
CA TYR A 141 -10.76 3.06 -1.89
C TYR A 141 -10.20 2.31 -0.69
N ASN A 142 -9.45 3.01 0.15
CA ASN A 142 -9.05 2.42 1.44
C ASN A 142 -10.29 2.18 2.29
N GLY A 143 -10.35 1.01 2.90
CA GLY A 143 -11.36 0.71 3.91
C GLY A 143 -11.21 1.61 5.14
N VAL A 144 -12.31 1.93 5.77
CA VAL A 144 -12.38 2.67 7.03
C VAL A 144 -13.08 1.77 8.04
N GLU A 145 -12.58 1.78 9.25
CA GLU A 145 -13.24 1.10 10.36
C GLU A 145 -14.58 1.75 10.66
N ARG A 146 -15.58 0.95 11.00
CA ARG A 146 -16.91 1.46 11.36
C ARG A 146 -16.85 2.09 12.75
N ILE A 147 -16.70 3.42 12.79
CA ILE A 147 -16.59 4.21 14.03
C ILE A 147 -17.92 4.27 14.78
N ASP A 148 -19.04 4.08 14.11
CA ASP A 148 -20.38 4.01 14.71
C ASP A 148 -20.55 2.82 15.68
N MET A 149 -19.66 1.83 15.60
CA MET A 149 -19.62 0.66 16.51
C MET A 149 -18.68 0.86 17.70
N LEU A 150 -17.94 1.96 17.77
CA LEU A 150 -17.01 2.24 18.86
C LEU A 150 -17.71 3.06 19.94
N GLU A 151 -17.63 2.61 21.19
CA GLU A 151 -18.03 3.42 22.34
C GLU A 151 -17.08 4.63 22.42
N GLY A 152 -17.64 5.82 22.21
CA GLY A 152 -16.90 7.07 22.26
C GLY A 152 -17.10 7.78 23.59
N THR A 153 -16.03 8.31 24.16
CA THR A 153 -16.12 9.22 25.31
C THR A 153 -16.00 10.65 24.81
N GLN A 154 -16.94 11.50 25.20
CA GLN A 154 -16.86 12.93 24.86
C GLN A 154 -15.64 13.56 25.54
N PRO A 155 -14.75 14.24 24.78
CA PRO A 155 -13.60 14.91 25.37
C PRO A 155 -14.05 16.02 26.34
N SER A 156 -13.34 16.21 27.44
CA SER A 156 -13.66 17.21 28.47
C SER A 156 -13.68 18.65 27.98
N PHE A 157 -12.99 18.95 26.87
CA PHE A 157 -12.98 20.27 26.23
C PHE A 157 -14.20 20.52 25.32
N ALA A 158 -14.99 19.49 25.01
CA ALA A 158 -16.20 19.63 24.20
C ALA A 158 -17.34 20.15 25.07
N THR A 159 -17.47 21.46 25.17
CA THR A 159 -18.38 22.18 26.09
C THR A 159 -19.78 22.42 25.54
N GLY A 160 -20.27 21.60 24.62
CA GLY A 160 -21.59 21.79 24.00
C GLY A 160 -21.68 22.92 22.97
N ARG A 161 -20.57 23.63 22.69
CA ARG A 161 -20.49 24.64 21.62
C ARG A 161 -20.06 23.99 20.31
N PRO A 162 -20.51 24.48 19.16
CA PRO A 162 -19.99 24.06 17.87
C PRO A 162 -18.47 24.27 17.80
N PHE A 163 -17.73 23.28 17.35
CA PHE A 163 -16.29 23.37 17.16
C PHE A 163 -15.86 22.69 15.86
N PHE A 164 -14.73 23.15 15.31
CA PHE A 164 -14.10 22.50 14.19
C PHE A 164 -13.08 21.48 14.70
N PHE A 165 -13.18 20.28 14.20
CA PHE A 165 -12.22 19.21 14.52
C PHE A 165 -11.40 18.88 13.27
N THR A 166 -10.09 18.79 13.42
CA THR A 166 -9.18 18.30 12.38
C THR A 166 -8.20 17.31 12.98
N ILE A 167 -7.95 16.24 12.24
CA ILE A 167 -6.95 15.25 12.59
C ILE A 167 -5.92 15.17 11.47
N GLY A 168 -4.64 15.33 11.80
CA GLY A 168 -3.60 15.28 10.79
C GLY A 168 -2.26 15.80 11.31
N GLN A 169 -1.23 15.63 10.51
CA GLN A 169 0.07 16.20 10.80
C GLN A 169 0.19 17.58 10.15
N ILE A 170 0.30 18.63 10.98
CA ILE A 170 0.58 19.97 10.50
C ILE A 170 2.03 19.98 9.99
N ARG A 171 2.20 20.08 8.67
CA ARG A 171 3.52 20.25 8.03
C ARG A 171 3.49 21.51 7.18
N ARG A 172 4.51 22.36 7.29
CA ARG A 172 4.77 23.36 6.26
C ARG A 172 5.11 22.61 4.96
N LYS A 173 4.20 22.63 4.00
CA LYS A 173 4.57 22.29 2.62
C LYS A 173 5.34 23.49 2.10
N LYS A 174 6.64 23.30 1.80
CA LYS A 174 7.45 24.31 1.14
C LYS A 174 7.03 24.40 -0.31
#